data_ec9de39d7dabe8cbfadf9ebbab7a21d2
#
_entry.id   ec9de39d7dabe8cbfadf9ebbab7a21d2
#
_cell.length_a   1.000
_cell.length_b   1.000
_cell.length_c   1.000
_cell.angle_alpha   90.00
_cell.angle_beta   90.00
_cell.angle_gamma   90.00
#
_symmetry.space_group_name_H-M   'P 1'
#
loop_
_entity.id
_entity.type
_entity.pdbx_description
1 polymer ?
#
loop_
_entity_poly.entity_id
_entity_poly.type
_entity_poly.pdbx_seq_one_letter_code
_entity_poly.pdbx_strand_id
1 'polypeptide(L)' 'QVAAAVDGVIDAHDLRAERYGHGMVRCELHITIPRGTPIEEAHRLDQEVRNRVLQIDGVRQCHVHIDASVDA' A
#
# COMPACT_ATOMS: atom_id res chain seq x y z
N GLN A 1 -10.07 -3.30 4.66
CA GLN A 1 -8.63 -3.18 4.54
C GLN A 1 -8.26 -1.71 4.29
N VAL A 2 -7.43 -1.14 5.14
CA VAL A 2 -7.17 0.31 5.09
C VAL A 2 -6.59 0.76 3.76
N ALA A 3 -5.75 -0.07 3.13
CA ALA A 3 -5.13 0.30 1.86
C ALA A 3 -6.16 0.39 0.74
N ALA A 4 -7.16 -0.51 0.74
CA ALA A 4 -8.20 -0.53 -0.29
C ALA A 4 -9.21 0.60 -0.10
N ALA A 5 -9.23 1.26 1.06
CA ALA A 5 -10.13 2.36 1.32
C ALA A 5 -9.65 3.69 0.77
N VAL A 6 -8.45 3.72 0.18
CA VAL A 6 -7.89 4.96 -0.39
C VAL A 6 -8.50 5.18 -1.77
N ASP A 7 -9.06 6.37 -1.99
CA ASP A 7 -9.59 6.75 -3.30
C ASP A 7 -8.51 6.65 -4.37
N GLY A 8 -8.83 5.98 -5.46
CA GLY A 8 -7.87 5.78 -6.56
C GLY A 8 -7.22 4.43 -6.56
N VAL A 9 -7.38 3.66 -5.47
CA VAL A 9 -6.88 2.29 -5.37
C VAL A 9 -8.02 1.34 -5.69
N ILE A 10 -7.81 0.45 -6.67
CA ILE A 10 -8.82 -0.52 -7.07
C ILE A 10 -8.89 -1.64 -6.06
N ASP A 11 -7.73 -2.20 -5.69
CA ASP A 11 -7.69 -3.23 -4.66
C ASP A 11 -6.29 -3.28 -4.03
N ALA A 12 -6.20 -3.98 -2.92
CA ALA A 12 -4.94 -4.26 -2.24
C ALA A 12 -4.84 -5.77 -2.05
N HIS A 13 -3.66 -6.33 -2.32
CA HIS A 13 -3.47 -7.77 -2.28
C HIS A 13 -2.05 -8.12 -1.89
N ASP A 14 -1.81 -9.41 -1.68
CA ASP A 14 -0.48 -9.94 -1.34
C ASP A 14 0.12 -9.25 -0.12
N LEU A 15 -0.71 -9.05 0.89
CA LEU A 15 -0.24 -8.48 2.13
C LEU A 15 0.67 -9.47 2.85
N ARG A 16 1.88 -9.04 3.18
CA ARG A 16 2.82 -9.79 3.97
C ARG A 16 3.23 -8.96 5.17
N ALA A 17 3.25 -9.61 6.33
CA ALA A 17 3.67 -8.95 7.55
C ALA A 17 4.71 -9.82 8.21
N GLU A 18 5.80 -9.21 8.62
CA GLU A 18 6.92 -9.90 9.26
C GLU A 18 7.27 -9.21 10.54
N ARG A 19 7.34 -9.98 11.61
CA ARG A 19 7.75 -9.45 12.89
C ARG A 19 9.27 -9.44 12.98
N TYR A 20 9.82 -8.32 13.43
CA TYR A 20 11.24 -8.22 13.69
C TYR A 20 11.43 -7.41 14.97
N GLY A 21 12.35 -7.83 15.82
CA GLY A 21 12.53 -7.17 17.11
C GLY A 21 11.28 -7.29 17.97
N HIS A 22 11.27 -6.56 19.08
CA HIS A 22 10.16 -6.61 20.04
C HIS A 22 9.01 -5.72 19.58
N GLY A 23 7.88 -6.36 19.26
CA GLY A 23 6.66 -5.64 18.92
C GLY A 23 6.73 -4.82 17.65
N MET A 24 7.73 -5.05 16.82
CA MET A 24 7.88 -4.32 15.56
C MET A 24 7.50 -5.19 14.39
N VAL A 25 6.73 -4.62 13.46
CA VAL A 25 6.22 -5.33 12.29
C VAL A 25 6.62 -4.56 11.04
N ARG A 26 7.08 -5.29 10.04
CA ARG A 26 7.33 -4.80 8.71
C ARG A 26 6.24 -5.33 7.79
N CYS A 27 5.62 -4.45 7.01
CA CYS A 27 4.58 -4.84 6.08
C CYS A 27 5.01 -4.62 4.65
N GLU A 28 4.49 -5.46 3.79
CA GLU A 28 4.66 -5.32 2.35
C GLU A 28 3.33 -5.67 1.70
N LEU A 29 2.89 -4.87 0.74
CA LEU A 29 1.63 -5.15 0.06
C LEU A 29 1.67 -4.59 -1.36
N HIS A 30 0.77 -5.08 -2.17
CA HIS A 30 0.56 -4.61 -3.53
C HIS A 30 -0.76 -3.86 -3.61
N ILE A 31 -0.78 -2.75 -4.33
CA ILE A 31 -2.03 -2.08 -4.66
C ILE A 31 -2.17 -2.05 -6.17
N THR A 32 -3.41 -2.18 -6.63
CA THR A 32 -3.73 -2.03 -8.06
C THR A 32 -4.38 -0.67 -8.26
N ILE A 33 -3.85 0.09 -9.22
CA ILE A 33 -4.40 1.39 -9.57
C ILE A 33 -4.78 1.37 -11.05
N PRO A 34 -5.66 2.29 -11.50
CA PRO A 34 -6.07 2.32 -12.90
C PRO A 34 -4.87 2.51 -13.82
N ARG A 35 -4.85 1.74 -14.91
CA ARG A 35 -3.85 1.93 -15.95
C ARG A 35 -3.97 3.33 -16.51
N GLY A 36 -2.84 3.99 -16.69
CA GLY A 36 -2.85 5.37 -17.17
C GLY A 36 -2.88 6.41 -16.07
N THR A 37 -2.89 5.99 -14.80
CA THR A 37 -2.78 6.94 -13.69
C THR A 37 -1.48 7.73 -13.85
N PRO A 38 -1.53 9.07 -13.82
CA PRO A 38 -0.31 9.87 -13.91
C PRO A 38 0.66 9.53 -12.78
N ILE A 39 1.95 9.65 -13.07
CA ILE A 39 2.96 9.23 -12.10
C ILE A 39 2.88 10.03 -10.80
N GLU A 40 2.54 11.32 -10.87
CA GLU A 40 2.38 12.13 -9.66
C GLU A 40 1.26 11.61 -8.79
N GLU A 41 0.17 11.18 -9.42
CA GLU A 41 -0.97 10.63 -8.69
C GLU A 41 -0.62 9.26 -8.11
N ALA A 42 0.08 8.43 -8.87
CA ALA A 42 0.52 7.13 -8.38
C ALA A 42 1.42 7.29 -7.15
N HIS A 43 2.30 8.30 -7.19
CA HIS A 43 3.19 8.57 -6.06
C HIS A 43 2.40 9.03 -4.84
N ARG A 44 1.38 9.85 -5.04
CA ARG A 44 0.51 10.30 -3.96
C ARG A 44 -0.22 9.13 -3.32
N LEU A 45 -0.72 8.21 -4.15
CA LEU A 45 -1.42 7.03 -3.66
C LEU A 45 -0.49 6.11 -2.86
N ASP A 46 0.74 5.93 -3.34
CA ASP A 46 1.75 5.17 -2.63
C ASP A 46 1.95 5.76 -1.23
N GLN A 47 2.15 7.05 -1.15
CA GLN A 47 2.40 7.71 0.13
C GLN A 47 1.19 7.62 1.05
N GLU A 48 -0.01 7.79 0.51
CA GLU A 48 -1.21 7.75 1.35
C GLU A 48 -1.45 6.36 1.91
N VAL A 49 -1.29 5.33 1.08
CA VAL A 49 -1.45 3.94 1.55
C VAL A 49 -0.40 3.63 2.61
N ARG A 50 0.85 3.99 2.34
CA ARG A 50 1.94 3.74 3.28
C ARG A 50 1.68 4.43 4.61
N ASN A 51 1.26 5.69 4.58
CA ASN A 51 1.01 6.44 5.81
C ASN A 51 -0.12 5.83 6.62
N ARG A 52 -1.17 5.35 5.96
CA ARG A 52 -2.28 4.73 6.67
C ARG A 52 -1.85 3.42 7.34
N VAL A 53 -1.05 2.62 6.65
CA VAL A 53 -0.58 1.35 7.22
C VAL A 53 0.37 1.62 8.38
N LEU A 54 1.21 2.64 8.27
CA LEU A 54 2.17 2.98 9.33
C LEU A 54 1.49 3.49 10.59
N GLN A 55 0.21 3.87 10.52
CA GLN A 55 -0.54 4.27 11.70
C GLN A 55 -1.04 3.08 12.52
N ILE A 56 -0.96 1.88 11.98
CA ILE A 56 -1.32 0.68 12.71
C ILE A 56 -0.26 0.43 13.77
N ASP A 57 -0.70 0.19 15.00
CA ASP A 57 0.21 0.03 16.13
C ASP A 57 1.18 -1.12 15.87
N GLY A 58 2.47 -0.85 16.10
CA GLY A 58 3.52 -1.84 15.90
C GLY A 58 4.12 -1.87 14.51
N VAL A 59 3.46 -1.30 13.50
CA VAL A 59 4.00 -1.28 12.13
C VAL A 59 5.04 -0.17 12.03
N ARG A 60 6.28 -0.54 11.75
CA ARG A 60 7.40 0.40 11.66
C ARG A 60 7.88 0.64 10.25
N GLN A 61 7.62 -0.30 9.35
CA GLN A 61 8.01 -0.18 7.95
C GLN A 61 6.87 -0.69 7.08
N CYS A 62 6.69 -0.03 5.95
CA CYS A 62 5.69 -0.46 4.97
C CYS A 62 6.25 -0.24 3.57
N HIS A 63 6.27 -1.31 2.79
CA HIS A 63 6.69 -1.24 1.40
C HIS A 63 5.47 -1.49 0.52
N VAL A 64 5.18 -0.56 -0.37
CA VAL A 64 4.02 -0.63 -1.25
C VAL A 64 4.50 -0.86 -2.67
N HIS A 65 4.01 -1.92 -3.31
CA HIS A 65 4.23 -2.18 -4.73
C HIS A 65 3.00 -1.74 -5.49
N ILE A 66 3.20 -1.05 -6.58
CA ILE A 66 2.10 -0.51 -7.38
C ILE A 66 1.98 -1.32 -8.66
N ASP A 67 0.80 -1.86 -8.91
CA ASP A 67 0.48 -2.58 -10.13
C ASP A 67 -0.57 -1.81 -10.91
N ALA A 68 -0.41 -1.73 -12.22
CA ALA A 68 -1.42 -1.14 -13.07
C ALA A 68 -2.49 -2.19 -13.37
N SER A 69 -3.76 -1.76 -13.43
CA SER A 69 -4.82 -2.68 -13.82
C SER A 69 -4.60 -3.15 -15.26
N VAL A 70 -5.05 -4.38 -15.54
CA VAL A 70 -4.89 -4.96 -16.88
C VAL A 70 -5.87 -4.36 -17.87
N ASP A 71 -6.98 -3.82 -17.39
CA ASP A 71 -7.99 -3.20 -18.22
C ASP A 71 -7.75 -1.71 -18.33
N ALA A 72 -7.92 -1.20 -19.53
CA ALA A 72 -7.76 0.22 -19.77
C ALA A 72 -8.93 1.01 -19.18
#